data_a2d107183fedb73e7a96c1f4d3fd69b0
#
_entry.id   a2d107183fedb73e7a96c1f4d3fd69b0
#
_cell.length_a   1.000
_cell.length_b   1.000
_cell.length_c   1.000
_cell.angle_alpha   90.00
_cell.angle_beta   90.00
_cell.angle_gamma   90.00
#
_symmetry.space_group_name_H-M   'P 1'
#
loop_
_entity.id
_entity.type
_entity.pdbx_description
1 polymer ?
#
loop_
_entity_poly.entity_id
_entity_poly.type
_entity_poly.pdbx_seq_one_letter_code
_entity_poly.pdbx_strand_id
1 'polypeptide(L)' 'MSQIICLRQLQVGQKARIKSISAMGELGRRIRDMGLVPGSEVRVVGKAPLRDPVALRLKDFTLSLRNNEADHITVEID' A
#
# COMPACT_ATOMS: atom_id res chain seq x y z
N MET A 1 -16.73 6.72 9.84
CA MET A 1 -17.04 6.37 8.45
C MET A 1 -15.76 5.97 7.72
N SER A 2 -15.83 4.95 6.89
CA SER A 2 -14.68 4.55 6.13
C SER A 2 -14.50 5.45 4.92
N GLN A 3 -13.25 5.59 4.48
CA GLN A 3 -12.88 6.42 3.36
C GLN A 3 -11.97 5.63 2.45
N ILE A 4 -12.19 5.73 1.15
CA ILE A 4 -11.39 5.00 0.16
C ILE A 4 -10.44 6.00 -0.51
N ILE A 5 -9.15 5.73 -0.41
CA ILE A 5 -8.12 6.60 -0.97
C ILE A 5 -7.02 5.77 -1.62
N CYS A 6 -6.16 6.45 -2.37
CA CYS A 6 -4.97 5.81 -2.94
C CYS A 6 -3.95 5.55 -1.83
N LEU A 7 -3.23 4.43 -1.93
CA LEU A 7 -2.22 4.09 -0.94
C LEU A 7 -1.19 5.20 -0.73
N ARG A 8 -0.84 5.92 -1.80
CA ARG A 8 0.13 7.03 -1.71
C ARG A 8 -0.33 8.16 -0.79
N GLN A 9 -1.64 8.28 -0.58
CA GLN A 9 -2.19 9.34 0.25
C GLN A 9 -2.11 9.03 1.74
N LEU A 10 -1.73 7.82 2.11
CA LEU A 10 -1.56 7.47 3.52
C LEU A 10 -0.36 8.19 4.10
N GLN A 11 -0.52 8.61 5.36
CA GLN A 11 0.55 9.25 6.09
C GLN A 11 1.26 8.27 6.99
N VAL A 12 2.49 8.60 7.38
CA VAL A 12 3.27 7.75 8.28
C VAL A 12 2.49 7.53 9.57
N GLY A 13 2.39 6.27 9.98
CA GLY A 13 1.65 5.88 11.17
C GLY A 13 0.22 5.48 10.91
N GLN A 14 -0.29 5.77 9.72
CA GLN A 14 -1.68 5.49 9.39
C GLN A 14 -1.87 4.04 8.97
N LYS A 15 -2.96 3.43 9.43
CA LYS A 15 -3.34 2.06 9.04
C LYS A 15 -4.44 2.10 8.00
N ALA A 16 -4.47 1.08 7.16
CA ALA A 16 -5.52 0.94 6.16
C ALA A 16 -5.64 -0.52 5.76
N ARG A 17 -6.73 -0.82 5.06
CA ARG A 17 -6.96 -2.14 4.49
C ARG A 17 -6.98 -2.01 2.98
N ILE A 18 -6.31 -2.92 2.29
CA ILE A 18 -6.30 -2.90 0.83
C ILE A 18 -7.69 -3.22 0.31
N LYS A 19 -8.22 -2.32 -0.51
CA LYS A 19 -9.54 -2.47 -1.11
C LYS A 19 -9.45 -3.13 -2.47
N SER A 20 -8.56 -2.62 -3.32
CA SER A 20 -8.39 -3.16 -4.67
C SER A 20 -7.01 -2.81 -5.21
N ILE A 21 -6.61 -3.57 -6.21
CA ILE A 21 -5.36 -3.34 -6.93
C ILE A 21 -5.71 -3.28 -8.40
N SER A 22 -5.44 -2.13 -9.03
CA SER A 22 -5.79 -1.91 -10.42
C SER A 22 -4.66 -2.23 -11.40
N ALA A 23 -3.48 -2.60 -10.89
CA ALA A 23 -2.35 -2.96 -11.74
C ALA A 23 -2.61 -4.28 -12.44
N MET A 24 -2.22 -4.34 -13.72
CA MET A 24 -2.39 -5.54 -14.54
C MET A 24 -1.03 -6.08 -14.95
N GLY A 25 -1.03 -7.32 -15.45
CA GLY A 25 0.20 -7.96 -15.94
C GLY A 25 1.23 -8.20 -14.87
N GLU A 26 2.49 -7.97 -15.20
CA GLU A 26 3.60 -8.23 -14.28
C GLU A 26 3.56 -7.36 -13.03
N LEU A 27 3.16 -6.11 -13.18
CA LEU A 27 3.11 -5.21 -12.03
C LEU A 27 2.10 -5.71 -11.01
N GLY A 28 0.93 -6.12 -11.46
CA GLY A 28 -0.08 -6.67 -10.56
C GLY A 28 0.38 -7.95 -9.90
N ARG A 29 1.09 -8.81 -10.65
CA ARG A 29 1.63 -10.03 -10.09
C ARG A 29 2.67 -9.73 -9.01
N ARG A 30 3.58 -8.77 -9.26
CA ARG A 30 4.60 -8.41 -8.28
C ARG A 30 3.97 -7.91 -6.99
N ILE A 31 2.96 -7.06 -7.12
CA ILE A 31 2.29 -6.51 -5.95
C ILE A 31 1.65 -7.62 -5.13
N ARG A 32 0.97 -8.56 -5.80
CA ARG A 32 0.34 -9.68 -5.10
C ARG A 32 1.38 -10.62 -4.49
N ASP A 33 2.50 -10.84 -5.19
CA ASP A 33 3.56 -11.70 -4.69
C ASP A 33 4.23 -11.14 -3.45
N MET A 34 4.16 -9.82 -3.26
CA MET A 34 4.65 -9.17 -2.04
C MET A 34 3.70 -9.40 -0.85
N GLY A 35 2.53 -9.99 -1.08
CA GLY A 35 1.54 -10.19 -0.04
C GLY A 35 0.47 -9.11 0.02
N LEU A 36 0.46 -8.20 -0.93
CA LEU A 36 -0.50 -7.09 -0.96
C LEU A 36 -1.72 -7.55 -1.76
N VAL A 37 -2.72 -8.03 -1.05
CA VAL A 37 -3.96 -8.52 -1.65
C VAL A 37 -5.14 -7.83 -0.98
N PRO A 38 -6.30 -7.75 -1.67
CA PRO A 38 -7.50 -7.15 -1.05
C PRO A 38 -7.81 -7.80 0.29
N GLY A 39 -8.09 -6.98 1.28
CA GLY A 39 -8.33 -7.43 2.64
C GLY A 39 -7.13 -7.38 3.55
N SER A 40 -5.92 -7.23 3.01
CA SER A 40 -4.72 -7.13 3.82
C SER A 40 -4.66 -5.81 4.56
N GLU A 41 -4.23 -5.85 5.82
CA GLU A 41 -4.03 -4.63 6.61
C GLU A 41 -2.59 -4.17 6.45
N VAL A 42 -2.42 -2.88 6.23
CA VAL A 42 -1.10 -2.27 6.06
C VAL A 42 -0.99 -1.03 6.94
N ARG A 43 0.23 -0.69 7.34
CA ARG A 43 0.53 0.54 8.05
C ARG A 43 1.76 1.18 7.42
N VAL A 44 1.69 2.48 7.17
CA VAL A 44 2.83 3.23 6.67
C VAL A 44 3.76 3.48 7.85
N VAL A 45 4.99 2.94 7.78
CA VAL A 45 5.95 3.10 8.87
C VAL A 45 7.07 4.08 8.52
N GLY A 46 7.16 4.47 7.25
CA GLY A 46 8.14 5.48 6.84
C GLY A 46 7.96 5.86 5.39
N LYS A 47 8.53 7.00 5.04
CA LYS A 47 8.63 7.46 3.65
C LYS A 47 10.01 8.05 3.45
N ALA A 48 10.63 7.76 2.30
CA ALA A 48 11.91 8.35 1.96
C ALA A 48 11.75 9.87 1.80
N PRO A 49 12.87 10.64 1.84
CA PRO A 49 12.80 12.10 1.80
C PRO A 49 11.95 12.68 0.67
N LEU A 50 11.91 12.03 -0.49
CA LEU A 50 11.08 12.46 -1.61
C LEU A 50 9.78 11.68 -1.70
N ARG A 51 9.40 11.01 -0.61
CA ARG A 51 8.18 10.19 -0.50
C ARG A 51 8.19 8.99 -1.44
N ASP A 52 9.36 8.55 -1.85
CA ASP A 52 9.53 7.39 -2.71
C ASP A 52 10.85 6.70 -2.36
N PRO A 53 10.85 5.46 -1.91
CA PRO A 53 9.70 4.57 -1.70
C PRO A 53 8.98 4.79 -0.38
N VAL A 54 7.85 4.12 -0.23
CA VAL A 54 7.06 4.10 1.00
C VAL A 54 7.32 2.77 1.70
N ALA A 55 7.60 2.81 2.99
CA ALA A 55 7.79 1.60 3.78
C ALA A 55 6.46 1.22 4.44
N LEU A 56 6.03 0.00 4.18
CA LEU A 56 4.77 -0.52 4.70
C LEU A 56 5.03 -1.69 5.64
N ARG A 57 4.33 -1.69 6.77
CA ARG A 57 4.33 -2.82 7.70
C ARG A 57 3.09 -3.66 7.44
N LEU A 58 3.28 -4.94 7.14
CA LEU A 58 2.24 -5.93 7.10
C LEU A 58 2.31 -6.73 8.41
N LYS A 59 1.49 -7.77 8.52
CA LYS A 59 1.36 -8.51 9.78
C LYS A 59 2.71 -9.00 10.33
N ASP A 60 3.52 -9.60 9.47
CA ASP A 60 4.74 -10.26 9.92
C ASP A 60 6.02 -9.69 9.31
N PHE A 61 5.93 -8.68 8.46
CA PHE A 61 7.11 -8.17 7.77
C PHE A 61 6.89 -6.74 7.29
N THR A 62 7.99 -6.10 6.91
CA THR A 62 7.97 -4.75 6.35
C THR A 62 8.52 -4.81 4.93
N LEU A 63 7.90 -4.06 4.03
CA LEU A 63 8.39 -3.98 2.66
C LEU A 63 8.42 -2.53 2.18
N SER A 64 9.16 -2.29 1.10
CA SER A 64 9.21 -0.98 0.46
C SER A 64 8.44 -1.03 -0.85
N LEU A 65 7.64 -0.02 -1.09
CA LEU A 65 6.79 0.06 -2.28
C LEU A 65 7.07 1.38 -2.99
N ARG A 66 7.37 1.30 -4.27
CA ARG A 66 7.61 2.51 -5.06
C ARG A 66 6.29 3.21 -5.37
N ASN A 67 6.37 4.51 -5.61
CA ASN A 67 5.16 5.30 -5.88
C ASN A 67 4.39 4.81 -7.09
N ASN A 68 5.09 4.38 -8.15
CA ASN A 68 4.40 3.85 -9.32
C ASN A 68 3.66 2.55 -9.04
N GLU A 69 4.06 1.82 -8.01
CA GLU A 69 3.34 0.63 -7.57
C GLU A 69 2.16 1.03 -6.67
N ALA A 70 2.42 1.94 -5.74
CA ALA A 70 1.39 2.42 -4.81
C ALA A 70 0.24 3.12 -5.53
N ASP A 71 0.50 3.74 -6.67
CA ASP A 71 -0.52 4.42 -7.45
C ASP A 71 -1.66 3.51 -7.88
N HIS A 72 -1.39 2.21 -7.97
CA HIS A 72 -2.37 1.23 -8.42
C HIS A 72 -3.10 0.54 -7.27
N ILE A 73 -2.86 0.97 -6.04
CA ILE A 73 -3.45 0.33 -4.86
C ILE A 73 -4.41 1.30 -4.20
N THR A 74 -5.66 0.85 -4.05
CA THR A 74 -6.70 1.59 -3.35
C THR A 74 -6.90 0.96 -1.98
N VAL A 75 -6.97 1.81 -0.96
CA VAL A 75 -7.11 1.36 0.43
C VAL A 75 -8.32 2.00 1.07
N GLU A 76 -8.77 1.37 2.14
CA GLU A 76 -9.87 1.86 2.95
C GLU A 76 -9.36 2.19 4.35
N ILE A 77 -9.71 3.38 4.82
CA ILE A 77 -9.38 3.83 6.18
C ILE A 77 -10.67 4.14 6.92
N ASP A 78 -10.61 4.00 8.23
CA ASP A 78 -11.77 4.33 9.08
C ASP A 78 -11.82 5.81 9.42
#